data_e5e342bee4e2d4b415c9eecb1f41e931
#
_entry.id   e5e342bee4e2d4b415c9eecb1f41e931
#
_cell.length_a   1.000
_cell.length_b   1.000
_cell.length_c   1.000
_cell.angle_alpha   90.00
_cell.angle_beta   90.00
_cell.angle_gamma   90.00
#
_symmetry.space_group_name_H-M   'P 1'
#
loop_
_entity.id
_entity.type
_entity.pdbx_description
1 polymer ?
#
loop_
_entity_poly.entity_id
_entity_poly.type
_entity_poly.pdbx_seq_one_letter_code
_entity_poly.pdbx_strand_id
1 'polypeptide(L)' 'MAHLPEDEWIHYRIEQLRRLRRSVTDSHAVRAIDELIYEAEERVRALEAVRPDPSS' A
#
# COMPACT_ATOMS: atom_id res chain seq x y z
N MET A 1 -16.03 -7.49 15.79
CA MET A 1 -15.12 -6.51 15.23
C MET A 1 -15.02 -6.68 13.72
N ALA A 2 -15.24 -5.63 12.97
CA ALA A 2 -15.18 -5.72 11.52
C ALA A 2 -13.72 -5.71 11.06
N HIS A 3 -13.38 -6.68 10.23
CA HIS A 3 -12.09 -6.71 9.58
C HIS A 3 -12.20 -6.04 8.22
N LEU A 4 -11.29 -5.12 7.95
CA LEU A 4 -11.22 -4.55 6.61
C LEU A 4 -10.73 -5.62 5.63
N PRO A 5 -11.27 -5.68 4.42
CA PRO A 5 -10.69 -6.52 3.38
C PRO A 5 -9.22 -6.20 3.18
N GLU A 6 -8.44 -7.19 2.76
CA GLU A 6 -7.00 -7.01 2.64
C GLU A 6 -6.63 -5.86 1.72
N ASP A 7 -7.35 -5.68 0.61
CA ASP A 7 -7.09 -4.60 -0.32
C ASP A 7 -7.33 -3.22 0.30
N GLU A 8 -8.39 -3.07 1.08
CA GLU A 8 -8.65 -1.80 1.77
C GLU A 8 -7.61 -1.52 2.83
N TRP A 9 -7.18 -2.56 3.55
CA TRP A 9 -6.16 -2.44 4.56
C TRP A 9 -4.85 -1.94 3.95
N ILE A 10 -4.47 -2.51 2.81
CA ILE A 10 -3.23 -2.13 2.13
C ILE A 10 -3.31 -0.71 1.61
N HIS A 11 -4.44 -0.30 1.05
CA HIS A 11 -4.63 1.08 0.60
C HIS A 11 -4.50 2.07 1.75
N TYR A 12 -5.09 1.74 2.89
CA TYR A 12 -4.96 2.55 4.09
C TYR A 12 -3.49 2.69 4.49
N ARG A 13 -2.76 1.58 4.49
CA ARG A 13 -1.35 1.56 4.83
C ARG A 13 -0.52 2.44 3.88
N ILE A 14 -0.79 2.35 2.60
CA ILE A 14 -0.11 3.17 1.60
C ILE A 14 -0.35 4.66 1.88
N GLU A 15 -1.60 5.03 2.20
CA GLU A 15 -1.93 6.40 2.56
C GLU A 15 -1.10 6.89 3.75
N GLN A 16 -1.00 6.07 4.78
CA GLN A 16 -0.24 6.41 5.97
C GLN A 16 1.24 6.57 5.64
N LEU A 17 1.78 5.68 4.83
CA LEU A 17 3.18 5.76 4.42
C LEU A 17 3.46 7.02 3.61
N ARG A 18 2.55 7.39 2.72
CA ARG A 18 2.69 8.62 1.93
C ARG A 18 2.67 9.86 2.81
N ARG A 19 1.81 9.88 3.82
CA ARG A 19 1.76 10.99 4.78
C ARG A 19 3.05 11.08 5.58
N LEU A 20 3.52 9.94 6.05
CA LEU A 20 4.77 9.88 6.79
C LEU A 20 5.93 10.38 5.93
N ARG A 21 5.96 9.99 4.66
CA ARG A 21 7.00 10.41 3.74
C ARG A 21 7.09 11.92 3.63
N ARG A 22 5.95 12.62 3.64
CA ARG A 22 5.93 14.08 3.54
C ARG A 22 6.59 14.78 4.71
N SER A 23 6.54 14.16 5.89
CA SER A 23 7.10 14.77 7.10
C SER A 23 8.53 14.33 7.38
N VAL A 24 9.06 13.39 6.60
CA VAL A 24 10.41 12.87 6.77
C VAL A 24 11.37 13.58 5.82
N THR A 25 12.48 14.07 6.37
CA THR A 25 13.50 14.78 5.57
C THR A 25 14.77 13.98 5.38
N ASP A 26 14.99 12.93 6.19
CA ASP A 26 16.16 12.08 6.07
C ASP A 26 16.06 11.20 4.83
N SER A 27 17.07 11.27 3.96
CA SER A 27 17.06 10.54 2.70
C SER A 27 17.03 9.02 2.88
N HIS A 28 17.67 8.50 3.93
CA HIS A 28 17.61 7.06 4.20
C HIS A 28 16.22 6.62 4.62
N ALA A 29 15.57 7.42 5.45
CA ALA A 29 14.22 7.13 5.88
C ALA A 29 13.24 7.24 4.72
N VAL A 30 13.40 8.24 3.86
CA VAL A 30 12.54 8.39 2.67
C VAL A 30 12.68 7.17 1.76
N ARG A 31 13.90 6.69 1.56
CA ARG A 31 14.13 5.52 0.72
C ARG A 31 13.47 4.27 1.31
N ALA A 32 13.57 4.09 2.63
CA ALA A 32 12.94 2.95 3.29
C ALA A 32 11.42 3.01 3.15
N ILE A 33 10.84 4.20 3.31
CA ILE A 33 9.40 4.38 3.15
C ILE A 33 8.98 4.12 1.71
N ASP A 34 9.75 4.59 0.74
CA ASP A 34 9.46 4.35 -0.67
C ASP A 34 9.48 2.85 -1.00
N GLU A 35 10.40 2.10 -0.42
CA GLU A 35 10.44 0.65 -0.61
C GLU A 35 9.19 -0.01 -0.04
N LEU A 36 8.76 0.44 1.14
CA LEU A 36 7.54 -0.10 1.75
C LEU A 36 6.31 0.22 0.91
N ILE A 37 6.24 1.43 0.37
CA ILE A 37 5.14 1.82 -0.53
C ILE A 37 5.15 0.95 -1.78
N TYR A 38 6.32 0.76 -2.36
CA TYR A 38 6.47 -0.07 -3.55
C TYR A 38 6.00 -1.50 -3.30
N GLU A 39 6.43 -2.09 -2.20
CA GLU A 39 6.02 -3.45 -1.84
C GLU A 39 4.50 -3.55 -1.63
N ALA A 40 3.92 -2.55 -0.98
CA ALA A 40 2.48 -2.52 -0.76
C ALA A 40 1.72 -2.39 -2.09
N GLU A 41 2.21 -1.56 -3.00
CA GLU A 41 1.59 -1.40 -4.31
C GLU A 41 1.70 -2.67 -5.14
N GLU A 42 2.82 -3.38 -5.05
CA GLU A 42 2.97 -4.68 -5.71
C GLU A 42 1.98 -5.69 -5.16
N ARG A 43 1.74 -5.66 -3.85
CA ARG A 43 0.75 -6.53 -3.24
C ARG A 43 -0.66 -6.23 -3.75
N VAL A 44 -0.98 -4.95 -3.89
CA VAL A 44 -2.29 -4.55 -4.43
C VAL A 44 -2.46 -5.09 -5.84
N ARG A 45 -1.43 -4.98 -6.68
CA ARG A 45 -1.48 -5.52 -8.04
C ARG A 45 -1.70 -7.02 -8.05
N ALA A 46 -1.01 -7.72 -7.15
CA ALA A 46 -1.17 -9.16 -7.05
C ALA A 46 -2.59 -9.54 -6.65
N LEU A 47 -3.17 -8.83 -5.70
CA LEU A 47 -4.54 -9.07 -5.26
C LEU A 47 -5.54 -8.77 -6.38
N GLU A 48 -5.32 -7.71 -7.13
CA GLU A 48 -6.18 -7.36 -8.26
C GLU A 48 -6.10 -8.38 -9.38
N ALA A 49 -4.91 -8.93 -9.62
CA ALA A 49 -4.71 -9.94 -10.65
C ALA A 49 -5.44 -11.25 -10.33
N VAL A 50 -5.60 -11.56 -9.04
CA VAL A 50 -6.27 -12.78 -8.60
C VAL A 50 -7.79 -12.59 -8.54
N ARG A 51 -8.25 -11.34 -8.41
CA ARG A 51 -9.66 -11.05 -8.29
C ARG A 51 -10.39 -11.42 -9.58
N PRO A 52 -11.52 -12.16 -9.49
CA PRO A 52 -12.29 -12.47 -10.69
C PRO A 52 -12.85 -11.20 -11.32
N ASP A 53 -12.83 -11.18 -12.66
CA ASP A 53 -13.37 -10.06 -13.41
C ASP A 53 -14.89 -10.03 -13.25
N PRO A 54 -15.45 -8.95 -12.73
CA PRO A 54 -16.91 -8.87 -12.54
C PRO A 54 -17.67 -8.84 -13.86
N SER A 55 -17.03 -8.55 -14.96
CA SER A 55 -17.70 -8.49 -16.26
C SER A 55 -17.73 -9.82 -16.99
N SER A 56 -17.07 -10.85 -16.48
CA SER A 56 -17.03 -12.17 -17.13
C SER A 56 -18.11 -13.11 -16.66
#